data_1a892909dca749fedf068447b52d438b
#
_entry.id   1a892909dca749fedf068447b52d438b
#
_cell.length_a   1.000
_cell.length_b   1.000
_cell.length_c   1.000
_cell.angle_alpha   90.00
_cell.angle_beta   90.00
_cell.angle_gamma   90.00
#
_symmetry.space_group_name_H-M   'P 1'
#
loop_
_entity.id
_entity.type
_entity.pdbx_description
1 polymer ?
#
loop_
_entity_poly.entity_id
_entity_poly.type
_entity_poly.pdbx_seq_one_letter_code
_entity_poly.pdbx_strand_id
1 'polypeptide(L)'
;IGDRAFHRDARVANMLAKSLMHGLLRAGMANCGKHFPGHGFVQADSHHAVPVDKRSLKAILADDAKPYDWLSTSLASVMPAHVVYPKVDALPAGFSARWLKQILRGDLGFQGAIFSDDLSMEGAKVAGSAVDGALAALNAGCDMVLLCNQSIDGGQAVDALLDGLQTAQASGRWHPDGDSEARR
;
A
#
# COMPACT_ATOMS: atom_id res chain seq x y z
N ILE A 1 -13.55 5.25 -1.24
CA ILE A 1 -12.94 5.25 -2.59
C ILE A 1 -13.84 5.96 -3.62
N GLY A 2 -15.15 5.97 -3.38
CA GLY A 2 -16.13 6.72 -4.15
C GLY A 2 -16.12 6.41 -5.66
N ASP A 3 -16.29 7.44 -6.46
CA ASP A 3 -16.32 7.43 -7.92
C ASP A 3 -14.97 7.12 -8.60
N ARG A 4 -13.89 6.98 -7.83
CA ARG A 4 -12.59 6.53 -8.32
C ARG A 4 -12.50 5.01 -8.52
N ALA A 5 -13.52 4.24 -8.08
CA ALA A 5 -13.57 2.80 -8.30
C ALA A 5 -13.97 2.49 -9.75
N PHE A 6 -13.33 1.51 -10.36
CA PHE A 6 -13.69 1.08 -11.72
C PHE A 6 -15.08 0.46 -11.78
N HIS A 7 -15.36 -0.51 -10.91
CA HIS A 7 -16.63 -1.22 -10.87
C HIS A 7 -16.76 -2.06 -9.59
N ARG A 8 -18.00 -2.43 -9.20
CA ARG A 8 -18.26 -3.31 -8.06
C ARG A 8 -17.95 -4.79 -8.34
N ASP A 9 -18.05 -5.23 -9.59
CA ASP A 9 -17.70 -6.60 -10.00
C ASP A 9 -16.20 -6.66 -10.30
N ALA A 10 -15.47 -7.51 -9.59
CA ALA A 10 -14.02 -7.66 -9.71
C ALA A 10 -13.58 -8.02 -11.14
N ARG A 11 -14.38 -8.76 -11.92
CA ARG A 11 -14.07 -9.10 -13.32
C ARG A 11 -14.13 -7.90 -14.23
N VAL A 12 -15.15 -7.04 -14.04
CA VAL A 12 -15.28 -5.79 -14.80
C VAL A 12 -14.17 -4.82 -14.40
N ALA A 13 -13.90 -4.68 -13.11
CA ALA A 13 -12.79 -3.86 -12.61
C ALA A 13 -11.45 -4.31 -13.20
N ASN A 14 -11.18 -5.63 -13.26
CA ASN A 14 -9.98 -6.19 -13.87
C ASN A 14 -9.88 -5.89 -15.37
N MET A 15 -10.98 -6.00 -16.12
CA MET A 15 -11.01 -5.69 -17.54
C MET A 15 -10.69 -4.20 -17.81
N LEU A 16 -11.32 -3.30 -17.05
CA LEU A 16 -11.10 -1.85 -17.18
C LEU A 16 -9.67 -1.47 -16.75
N ALA A 17 -9.17 -2.07 -15.65
CA ALA A 17 -7.80 -1.87 -15.20
C ALA A 17 -6.79 -2.32 -16.27
N LYS A 18 -6.97 -3.49 -16.90
CA LYS A 18 -6.12 -3.94 -18.00
C LYS A 18 -6.09 -2.97 -19.17
N SER A 19 -7.24 -2.43 -19.53
CA SER A 19 -7.33 -1.44 -20.62
C SER A 19 -6.55 -0.16 -20.30
N LEU A 20 -6.69 0.35 -19.07
CA LEU A 20 -5.91 1.51 -18.59
C LEU A 20 -4.41 1.20 -18.56
N MET A 21 -4.03 0.05 -17.98
CA MET A 21 -2.63 -0.38 -17.90
C MET A 21 -1.99 -0.49 -19.28
N HIS A 22 -2.73 -1.00 -20.28
CA HIS A 22 -2.26 -1.06 -21.65
C HIS A 22 -2.03 0.34 -22.25
N GLY A 23 -2.93 1.29 -21.99
CA GLY A 23 -2.77 2.68 -22.40
C GLY A 23 -1.54 3.34 -21.77
N LEU A 24 -1.32 3.14 -20.46
CA LEU A 24 -0.15 3.64 -19.76
C LEU A 24 1.15 3.05 -20.34
N LEU A 25 1.18 1.74 -20.57
CA LEU A 25 2.34 1.06 -21.15
C LEU A 25 2.69 1.62 -22.54
N ARG A 26 1.69 1.86 -23.40
CA ARG A 26 1.90 2.48 -24.71
C ARG A 26 2.43 3.90 -24.64
N ALA A 27 2.15 4.61 -23.56
CA ALA A 27 2.67 5.95 -23.28
C ALA A 27 4.05 5.93 -22.58
N GLY A 28 4.64 4.75 -22.36
CA GLY A 28 5.92 4.62 -21.65
C GLY A 28 5.79 4.81 -20.12
N MET A 29 4.59 4.67 -19.57
CA MET A 29 4.30 4.86 -18.15
C MET A 29 4.11 3.52 -17.44
N ALA A 30 4.63 3.41 -16.22
CA ALA A 30 4.30 2.31 -15.32
C ALA A 30 2.92 2.50 -14.68
N ASN A 31 2.40 1.45 -14.07
CA ASN A 31 1.11 1.44 -13.39
C ASN A 31 1.24 1.14 -11.90
N CYS A 32 0.21 1.50 -11.11
CA CYS A 32 0.12 1.18 -9.69
C CYS A 32 -1.29 0.69 -9.36
N GLY A 33 -1.40 -0.55 -8.87
CA GLY A 33 -2.65 -1.08 -8.35
C GLY A 33 -2.91 -0.61 -6.92
N LYS A 34 -4.08 0.01 -6.67
CA LYS A 34 -4.41 0.52 -5.33
C LYS A 34 -5.92 0.47 -5.05
N HIS A 35 -6.30 0.31 -3.79
CA HIS A 35 -5.46 0.11 -2.61
C HIS A 35 -5.58 -1.35 -2.17
N PHE A 36 -4.48 -2.08 -2.16
CA PHE A 36 -4.44 -3.49 -1.78
C PHE A 36 -4.77 -3.69 -0.28
N PRO A 37 -5.50 -4.73 0.12
CA PRO A 37 -6.14 -5.79 -0.69
C PRO A 37 -7.49 -5.39 -1.29
N GLY A 38 -7.99 -4.19 -1.05
CA GLY A 38 -9.25 -3.62 -1.52
C GLY A 38 -9.87 -2.69 -0.49
N HIS A 39 -10.34 -1.53 -0.92
CA HIS A 39 -10.93 -0.50 -0.06
C HIS A 39 -12.44 -0.34 -0.29
N GLY A 40 -13.03 -1.08 -1.23
CA GLY A 40 -14.38 -0.86 -1.69
C GLY A 40 -15.49 -1.31 -0.72
N PHE A 41 -15.19 -2.22 0.21
CA PHE A 41 -16.17 -2.74 1.16
C PHE A 41 -16.42 -1.79 2.34
N VAL A 42 -15.40 -1.09 2.81
CA VAL A 42 -15.52 -0.17 3.96
C VAL A 42 -16.10 1.17 3.53
N GLN A 43 -17.00 1.74 4.34
CA GLN A 43 -17.61 3.05 4.09
C GLN A 43 -16.73 4.19 4.61
N ALA A 44 -15.98 3.96 5.70
CA ALA A 44 -15.11 4.97 6.28
C ALA A 44 -13.96 5.34 5.33
N ASP A 45 -13.69 6.64 5.21
CA ASP A 45 -12.59 7.16 4.41
C ASP A 45 -11.30 7.19 5.27
N SER A 46 -10.25 6.55 4.79
CA SER A 46 -8.95 6.49 5.48
C SER A 46 -8.24 7.85 5.61
N HIS A 47 -8.70 8.87 4.91
CA HIS A 47 -8.24 10.24 5.12
C HIS A 47 -8.75 10.85 6.44
N HIS A 48 -9.85 10.35 6.99
CA HIS A 48 -10.54 10.93 8.16
C HIS A 48 -10.69 9.97 9.33
N ALA A 49 -10.53 8.66 9.12
CA ALA A 49 -10.69 7.63 10.12
C ALA A 49 -9.83 6.40 9.79
N VAL A 50 -9.72 5.47 10.72
CA VAL A 50 -9.13 4.14 10.46
C VAL A 50 -10.24 3.17 10.06
N PRO A 51 -10.40 2.84 8.76
CA PRO A 51 -11.44 1.93 8.32
C PRO A 51 -11.15 0.50 8.80
N VAL A 52 -12.21 -0.26 9.12
CA VAL A 52 -12.09 -1.64 9.59
C VAL A 52 -12.98 -2.56 8.75
N ASP A 53 -12.37 -3.54 8.10
CA ASP A 53 -13.06 -4.60 7.36
C ASP A 53 -13.01 -5.91 8.16
N LYS A 54 -14.17 -6.34 8.68
CA LYS A 54 -14.31 -7.52 9.54
C LYS A 54 -14.50 -8.83 8.76
N ARG A 55 -14.41 -8.83 7.44
CA ARG A 55 -14.51 -10.05 6.62
C ARG A 55 -13.34 -11.00 6.90
N SER A 56 -13.54 -12.28 6.56
CA SER A 56 -12.46 -13.27 6.62
C SER A 56 -11.48 -13.09 5.47
N LEU A 57 -10.22 -13.55 5.65
CA LEU A 57 -9.23 -13.56 4.57
C LEU A 57 -9.77 -14.22 3.29
N LYS A 58 -10.45 -15.38 3.45
CA LYS A 58 -11.07 -16.09 2.31
C LYS A 58 -12.06 -15.22 1.54
N ALA A 59 -12.89 -14.44 2.24
CA ALA A 59 -13.86 -13.55 1.59
C ALA A 59 -13.17 -12.40 0.84
N ILE A 60 -12.13 -11.81 1.43
CA ILE A 60 -11.37 -10.71 0.82
C ILE A 60 -10.62 -11.21 -0.43
N LEU A 61 -9.95 -12.37 -0.35
CA LEU A 61 -9.24 -12.98 -1.49
C LEU A 61 -10.17 -13.43 -2.62
N ALA A 62 -11.41 -13.76 -2.31
CA ALA A 62 -12.40 -14.17 -3.31
C ALA A 62 -13.05 -12.97 -4.04
N ASP A 63 -12.91 -11.76 -3.54
CA ASP A 63 -13.60 -10.56 -4.02
C ASP A 63 -12.61 -9.41 -4.27
N ASP A 64 -12.38 -8.52 -3.28
CA ASP A 64 -11.60 -7.28 -3.46
C ASP A 64 -10.14 -7.53 -3.86
N ALA A 65 -9.49 -8.56 -3.33
CA ALA A 65 -8.11 -8.89 -3.65
C ALA A 65 -7.95 -9.67 -4.97
N LYS A 66 -9.05 -10.16 -5.54
CA LYS A 66 -9.03 -11.00 -6.76
C LYS A 66 -8.39 -10.31 -7.97
N PRO A 67 -8.62 -9.00 -8.24
CA PRO A 67 -7.91 -8.30 -9.31
C PRO A 67 -6.38 -8.31 -9.15
N TYR A 68 -5.87 -8.26 -7.92
CA TYR A 68 -4.42 -8.32 -7.67
C TYR A 68 -3.83 -9.70 -7.99
N ASP A 69 -4.55 -10.78 -7.69
CA ASP A 69 -4.19 -12.14 -8.11
C ASP A 69 -4.10 -12.25 -9.65
N TRP A 70 -5.13 -11.79 -10.35
CA TRP A 70 -5.16 -11.84 -11.82
C TRP A 70 -4.17 -10.91 -12.52
N LEU A 71 -3.71 -9.85 -11.85
CA LEU A 71 -2.84 -8.82 -12.41
C LEU A 71 -1.41 -8.86 -11.83
N SER A 72 -1.11 -9.81 -10.96
CA SER A 72 0.16 -9.85 -10.19
C SER A 72 1.41 -9.74 -11.06
N THR A 73 1.38 -10.34 -12.28
CA THR A 73 2.50 -10.30 -13.24
C THR A 73 2.49 -9.08 -14.17
N SER A 74 1.42 -8.28 -14.15
CA SER A 74 1.23 -7.11 -15.04
C SER A 74 1.30 -5.78 -14.29
N LEU A 75 1.16 -5.80 -12.96
CA LEU A 75 1.31 -4.62 -12.10
C LEU A 75 2.79 -4.32 -11.91
N ALA A 76 3.20 -3.09 -12.23
CA ALA A 76 4.55 -2.60 -11.96
C ALA A 76 4.72 -2.26 -10.47
N SER A 77 3.66 -1.75 -9.86
CA SER A 77 3.66 -1.43 -8.43
C SER A 77 2.29 -1.65 -7.79
N VAL A 78 2.28 -1.75 -6.46
CA VAL A 78 1.08 -1.87 -5.62
C VAL A 78 1.20 -0.91 -4.44
N MET A 79 0.08 -0.29 -4.08
CA MET A 79 -0.06 0.54 -2.89
C MET A 79 -1.10 -0.09 -1.96
N PRO A 80 -0.72 -0.53 -0.74
CA PRO A 80 -1.65 -1.08 0.23
C PRO A 80 -2.50 0.00 0.89
N ALA A 81 -3.67 -0.39 1.38
CA ALA A 81 -4.62 0.48 2.07
C ALA A 81 -4.25 0.71 3.54
N HIS A 82 -4.53 1.91 4.05
CA HIS A 82 -4.60 2.16 5.50
C HIS A 82 -5.94 1.67 6.08
N VAL A 83 -6.21 0.38 5.91
CA VAL A 83 -7.41 -0.31 6.40
C VAL A 83 -6.99 -1.47 7.29
N VAL A 84 -7.65 -1.64 8.44
CA VAL A 84 -7.45 -2.77 9.34
C VAL A 84 -8.38 -3.92 8.96
N TYR A 85 -7.83 -5.11 8.87
CA TYR A 85 -8.54 -6.37 8.60
C TYR A 85 -8.34 -7.32 9.79
N PRO A 86 -9.09 -7.15 10.89
CA PRO A 86 -8.75 -7.76 12.20
C PRO A 86 -8.80 -9.28 12.23
N LYS A 87 -9.44 -9.93 11.24
CA LYS A 87 -9.37 -11.39 11.09
C LYS A 87 -8.11 -11.87 10.36
N VAL A 88 -7.27 -10.95 9.90
CA VAL A 88 -6.00 -11.24 9.23
C VAL A 88 -4.84 -10.69 10.05
N ASP A 89 -4.87 -9.40 10.36
CA ASP A 89 -3.88 -8.72 11.18
C ASP A 89 -4.52 -7.55 11.94
N ALA A 90 -3.98 -7.23 13.11
CA ALA A 90 -4.42 -6.08 13.91
C ALA A 90 -3.95 -4.74 13.32
N LEU A 91 -2.91 -4.75 12.49
CA LEU A 91 -2.36 -3.57 11.83
C LEU A 91 -3.05 -3.29 10.49
N PRO A 92 -3.10 -2.03 10.03
CA PRO A 92 -3.46 -1.71 8.65
C PRO A 92 -2.62 -2.48 7.63
N ALA A 93 -3.19 -2.78 6.46
CA ALA A 93 -2.51 -3.60 5.45
C ALA A 93 -1.13 -3.05 5.08
N GLY A 94 -0.96 -1.72 5.00
CA GLY A 94 0.33 -1.07 4.70
C GLY A 94 1.41 -1.24 5.77
N PHE A 95 1.05 -1.66 6.98
CA PHE A 95 1.96 -1.89 8.11
C PHE A 95 2.03 -3.36 8.53
N SER A 96 1.45 -4.27 7.74
CA SER A 96 1.34 -5.69 8.04
C SER A 96 2.26 -6.53 7.16
N ALA A 97 3.28 -7.13 7.75
CA ALA A 97 4.13 -8.12 7.07
C ALA A 97 3.32 -9.33 6.57
N ARG A 98 2.22 -9.66 7.22
CA ARG A 98 1.32 -10.72 6.77
C ARG A 98 0.66 -10.36 5.45
N TRP A 99 0.16 -9.14 5.29
CA TRP A 99 -0.41 -8.68 4.04
C TRP A 99 0.61 -8.54 2.92
N LEU A 100 1.77 -7.94 3.21
CA LEU A 100 2.73 -7.57 2.17
C LEU A 100 3.70 -8.71 1.82
N LYS A 101 4.30 -9.38 2.82
CA LYS A 101 5.29 -10.43 2.58
C LYS A 101 4.65 -11.79 2.34
N GLN A 102 3.65 -12.19 3.17
CA GLN A 102 3.09 -13.54 3.05
C GLN A 102 2.03 -13.60 1.94
N ILE A 103 1.04 -12.69 1.95
CA ILE A 103 -0.08 -12.75 1.01
C ILE A 103 0.30 -12.14 -0.35
N LEU A 104 0.69 -10.85 -0.40
CA LEU A 104 0.94 -10.18 -1.68
C LEU A 104 2.16 -10.77 -2.41
N ARG A 105 3.30 -10.89 -1.73
CA ARG A 105 4.50 -11.45 -2.34
C ARG A 105 4.48 -12.97 -2.42
N GLY A 106 4.09 -13.65 -1.34
CA GLY A 106 4.10 -15.11 -1.26
C GLY A 106 2.94 -15.75 -2.01
N ASP A 107 1.70 -15.55 -1.54
CA ASP A 107 0.54 -16.27 -2.06
C ASP A 107 0.12 -15.77 -3.45
N LEU A 108 0.14 -14.44 -3.70
CA LEU A 108 -0.24 -13.84 -4.99
C LEU A 108 0.94 -13.68 -5.96
N GLY A 109 2.17 -13.93 -5.52
CA GLY A 109 3.37 -13.96 -6.36
C GLY A 109 3.80 -12.59 -6.92
N PHE A 110 3.38 -11.46 -6.32
CA PHE A 110 3.72 -10.12 -6.79
C PHE A 110 5.21 -9.80 -6.60
N GLN A 111 5.89 -9.37 -7.67
CA GLN A 111 7.34 -9.08 -7.68
C GLN A 111 7.69 -7.61 -7.91
N GLY A 112 6.71 -6.75 -8.21
CA GLY A 112 6.94 -5.32 -8.47
C GLY A 112 7.17 -4.51 -7.18
N ALA A 113 7.29 -3.19 -7.29
CA ALA A 113 7.49 -2.29 -6.17
C ALA A 113 6.23 -2.14 -5.30
N ILE A 114 6.39 -2.09 -3.98
CA ILE A 114 5.32 -1.79 -3.02
C ILE A 114 5.58 -0.40 -2.44
N PHE A 115 4.66 0.55 -2.73
CA PHE A 115 4.67 1.87 -2.12
C PHE A 115 3.79 1.86 -0.87
N SER A 116 4.14 2.59 0.19
CA SER A 116 3.13 2.87 1.21
C SER A 116 2.03 3.76 0.64
N ASP A 117 0.84 3.76 1.24
CA ASP A 117 -0.09 4.88 1.09
C ASP A 117 0.47 6.09 1.85
N ASP A 118 -0.13 7.26 1.67
CA ASP A 118 0.35 8.52 2.23
C ASP A 118 0.43 8.48 3.76
N LEU A 119 1.64 8.67 4.29
CA LEU A 119 1.90 8.66 5.73
C LEU A 119 1.32 9.89 6.46
N SER A 120 0.86 10.91 5.75
CA SER A 120 0.17 12.07 6.34
C SER A 120 -1.30 11.80 6.67
N MET A 121 -1.87 10.68 6.18
CA MET A 121 -3.28 10.32 6.37
C MET A 121 -3.59 9.89 7.81
N GLU A 122 -4.85 10.11 8.24
CA GLU A 122 -5.31 9.71 9.58
C GLU A 122 -5.14 8.20 9.83
N GLY A 123 -5.40 7.39 8.80
CA GLY A 123 -5.20 5.93 8.86
C GLY A 123 -3.75 5.49 9.10
N ALA A 124 -2.76 6.35 8.83
CA ALA A 124 -1.34 6.09 9.09
C ALA A 124 -0.93 6.42 10.53
N LYS A 125 -1.64 7.32 11.21
CA LYS A 125 -1.31 7.78 12.57
C LYS A 125 -1.35 6.70 13.65
N VAL A 126 -1.93 5.55 13.35
CA VAL A 126 -1.89 4.37 14.23
C VAL A 126 -0.46 3.87 14.49
N ALA A 127 0.49 4.21 13.61
CA ALA A 127 1.90 3.87 13.77
C ALA A 127 2.67 4.90 14.61
N GLY A 128 2.11 6.09 14.89
CA GLY A 128 2.75 7.18 15.62
C GLY A 128 3.18 8.33 14.72
N SER A 129 4.44 8.76 14.82
CA SER A 129 5.00 9.81 13.97
C SER A 129 5.16 9.36 12.51
N ALA A 130 5.42 10.30 11.60
CA ALA A 130 5.73 9.97 10.20
C ALA A 130 6.95 9.03 10.08
N VAL A 131 7.96 9.21 10.94
CA VAL A 131 9.13 8.32 11.01
C VAL A 131 8.72 6.91 11.46
N ASP A 132 7.89 6.79 12.49
CA ASP A 132 7.42 5.48 12.96
C ASP A 132 6.54 4.81 11.90
N GLY A 133 5.70 5.57 11.21
CA GLY A 133 4.91 5.09 10.08
C GLY A 133 5.78 4.59 8.93
N ALA A 134 6.82 5.34 8.57
CA ALA A 134 7.77 4.92 7.54
C ALA A 134 8.51 3.65 7.93
N LEU A 135 9.00 3.55 9.16
CA LEU A 135 9.65 2.35 9.68
C LEU A 135 8.69 1.15 9.69
N ALA A 136 7.44 1.35 10.12
CA ALA A 136 6.42 0.32 10.11
C ALA A 136 6.15 -0.20 8.69
N ALA A 137 6.00 0.70 7.70
CA ALA A 137 5.76 0.35 6.30
C ALA A 137 6.96 -0.41 5.69
N LEU A 138 8.18 0.11 5.86
CA LEU A 138 9.41 -0.52 5.35
C LEU A 138 9.63 -1.91 5.98
N ASN A 139 9.49 -2.03 7.28
CA ASN A 139 9.61 -3.32 7.99
C ASN A 139 8.52 -4.31 7.58
N ALA A 140 7.32 -3.83 7.25
CA ALA A 140 6.23 -4.66 6.75
C ALA A 140 6.49 -5.19 5.32
N GLY A 141 7.36 -4.54 4.54
CA GLY A 141 7.73 -4.99 3.20
C GLY A 141 7.41 -4.00 2.09
N CYS A 142 7.11 -2.73 2.41
CA CYS A 142 7.12 -1.66 1.42
C CYS A 142 8.55 -1.40 0.96
N ASP A 143 8.72 -1.14 -0.34
CA ASP A 143 10.00 -0.76 -0.93
C ASP A 143 10.21 0.76 -0.86
N MET A 144 9.12 1.53 -0.86
CA MET A 144 9.12 2.99 -0.84
C MET A 144 8.01 3.50 0.06
N VAL A 145 8.22 4.67 0.65
CA VAL A 145 7.22 5.38 1.47
C VAL A 145 6.79 6.68 0.80
N LEU A 146 5.53 7.06 0.98
CA LEU A 146 4.93 8.25 0.41
C LEU A 146 4.54 9.21 1.53
N LEU A 147 4.96 10.47 1.41
CA LEU A 147 4.58 11.57 2.28
C LEU A 147 4.07 12.74 1.43
N CYS A 148 2.76 13.02 1.47
CA CYS A 148 2.11 14.06 0.68
C CYS A 148 2.03 15.40 1.42
N ASN A 149 1.46 16.42 0.75
CA ASN A 149 1.14 17.75 1.30
C ASN A 149 2.35 18.57 1.78
N GLN A 150 3.53 18.34 1.20
CA GLN A 150 4.79 18.95 1.62
C GLN A 150 4.90 20.44 1.29
N SER A 151 4.05 20.96 0.41
CA SER A 151 3.98 22.39 0.11
C SER A 151 3.43 23.25 1.26
N ILE A 152 2.80 22.62 2.27
CA ILE A 152 2.16 23.32 3.38
C ILE A 152 3.22 23.90 4.35
N ASP A 153 4.33 23.18 4.58
CA ASP A 153 5.37 23.55 5.53
C ASP A 153 6.75 23.79 4.92
N GLY A 154 6.80 23.97 3.60
CA GLY A 154 8.06 24.21 2.89
C GLY A 154 8.99 23.00 2.82
N GLY A 155 8.48 21.79 3.03
CA GLY A 155 9.23 20.53 2.94
C GLY A 155 9.87 20.08 4.25
N GLN A 156 9.69 20.80 5.36
CA GLN A 156 10.31 20.46 6.65
C GLN A 156 9.96 19.05 7.13
N ALA A 157 8.76 18.56 6.83
CA ALA A 157 8.36 17.20 7.20
C ALA A 157 9.16 16.13 6.42
N VAL A 158 9.58 16.40 5.19
CA VAL A 158 10.46 15.50 4.41
C VAL A 158 11.85 15.44 5.04
N ASP A 159 12.42 16.58 5.37
CA ASP A 159 13.75 16.64 6.00
C ASP A 159 13.73 15.90 7.36
N ALA A 160 12.72 16.17 8.18
CA ALA A 160 12.54 15.46 9.46
C ALA A 160 12.37 13.93 9.29
N LEU A 161 11.67 13.50 8.24
CA LEU A 161 11.53 12.09 7.92
C LEU A 161 12.86 11.46 7.52
N LEU A 162 13.63 12.12 6.65
CA LEU A 162 14.95 11.64 6.20
C LEU A 162 15.94 11.54 7.37
N ASP A 163 16.03 12.57 8.20
CA ASP A 163 16.87 12.59 9.41
C ASP A 163 16.48 11.49 10.38
N GLY A 164 15.17 11.27 10.56
CA GLY A 164 14.64 10.20 11.40
C GLY A 164 14.99 8.81 10.89
N LEU A 165 14.91 8.58 9.57
CA LEU A 165 15.29 7.31 8.95
C LEU A 165 16.80 7.07 9.02
N GLN A 166 17.64 8.08 8.83
CA GLN A 166 19.09 7.98 9.01
C GLN A 166 19.43 7.60 10.47
N THR A 167 18.77 8.25 11.43
CA THR A 167 18.94 7.94 12.86
C THR A 167 18.51 6.51 13.18
N ALA A 168 17.41 6.06 12.60
CA ALA A 168 16.92 4.69 12.79
C ALA A 168 17.89 3.65 12.19
N GLN A 169 18.48 3.94 11.04
CA GLN A 169 19.51 3.10 10.43
C GLN A 169 20.77 3.05 11.29
N ALA A 170 21.28 4.21 11.72
CA ALA A 170 22.48 4.30 12.55
C ALA A 170 22.32 3.59 13.91
N SER A 171 21.12 3.60 14.48
CA SER A 171 20.80 2.91 15.75
C SER A 171 20.41 1.44 15.60
N GLY A 172 20.39 0.89 14.39
CA GLY A 172 19.98 -0.50 14.13
C GLY A 172 18.48 -0.77 14.25
N ARG A 173 17.64 0.27 14.35
CA ARG A 173 16.18 0.12 14.35
C ARG A 173 15.61 -0.26 12.98
N TRP A 174 16.35 -0.01 11.93
CA TRP A 174 16.00 -0.35 10.55
C TRP A 174 17.26 -0.70 9.75
N HIS A 175 17.13 -1.71 8.91
CA HIS A 175 18.16 -2.09 7.95
C HIS A 175 17.55 -2.12 6.55
N PRO A 176 18.16 -1.46 5.54
CA PRO A 176 17.72 -1.55 4.16
C PRO A 176 17.71 -3.01 3.70
N ASP A 177 16.64 -3.39 3.00
CA ASP A 177 16.51 -4.69 2.36
C ASP A 177 17.09 -4.60 0.93
N GLY A 178 18.15 -5.38 0.63
CA GLY A 178 18.79 -5.38 -0.69
C GLY A 178 17.85 -5.79 -1.82
N ASP A 179 16.91 -6.69 -1.57
CA ASP A 179 15.89 -7.06 -2.55
C ASP A 179 14.92 -5.91 -2.83
N SER A 180 14.63 -5.09 -1.82
CA SER A 180 13.82 -3.87 -1.97
C SER A 180 14.54 -2.86 -2.86
N GLU A 181 15.84 -2.69 -2.73
CA GLU A 181 16.62 -1.79 -3.57
C GLU A 181 16.57 -2.19 -5.06
N ALA A 182 16.63 -3.47 -5.36
CA ALA A 182 16.52 -3.99 -6.73
C ALA A 182 15.13 -3.77 -7.37
N ARG A 183 14.07 -3.56 -6.56
CA ARG A 183 12.69 -3.32 -7.04
C ARG A 183 12.34 -1.83 -7.22
N ARG A 184 13.16 -0.91 -6.77
CA ARG A 184 13.01 0.55 -6.95
C ARG A 184 13.48 0.99 -8.34
#